data_c5458a301f26938593fe0010950c8a17
#
_entry.id   c5458a301f26938593fe0010950c8a17
#
_cell.length_a   1.000
_cell.length_b   1.000
_cell.length_c   1.000
_cell.angle_alpha   90.00
_cell.angle_beta   90.00
_cell.angle_gamma   90.00
#
_symmetry.space_group_name_H-M   'P 1'
#
loop_
_entity.id
_entity.type
_entity.pdbx_description
1 polymer ?
#
loop_
_entity_poly.entity_id
_entity_poly.type
_entity_poly.pdbx_seq_one_letter_code
_entity_poly.pdbx_strand_id
1 'polypeptide(L)'
;MSVSLSHILFGASYFDRQLGARGIDISTGRSGMFLMEKRASDYGSLDYIQLHCEDLVRDASRLMSEQNKNEVIVLDTNGQFYGKIELHSLIGKSANSKIAKFVDTNCVTIKHDASLQQAMEAAANFVGEAIPIINRETNQVISVITEGAIFDAYLKVQDTVIDMEKR
;
A
#
# COMPACT_ATOMS: atom_id res chain seq x y z
N MET A 1 -16.00 -1.91 -26.73
CA MET A 1 -14.53 -1.81 -26.90
C MET A 1 -14.06 -0.37 -26.70
N SER A 2 -14.38 0.25 -25.56
CA SER A 2 -14.07 1.67 -25.32
C SER A 2 -13.37 1.94 -23.97
N VAL A 3 -13.02 0.93 -23.21
CA VAL A 3 -12.46 1.06 -21.86
C VAL A 3 -10.93 1.08 -21.89
N SER A 4 -10.30 0.61 -22.97
CA SER A 4 -8.85 0.46 -23.07
C SER A 4 -8.10 1.76 -23.44
N LEU A 5 -8.78 2.74 -24.02
CA LEU A 5 -8.14 3.98 -24.48
C LEU A 5 -8.05 5.06 -23.40
N SER A 6 -8.96 5.05 -22.43
CA SER A 6 -8.94 6.02 -21.33
C SER A 6 -7.81 5.76 -20.32
N HIS A 7 -7.41 4.51 -20.14
CA HIS A 7 -6.25 4.15 -19.30
C HIS A 7 -4.91 4.63 -19.87
N ILE A 8 -4.78 4.73 -21.18
CA ILE A 8 -3.54 5.20 -21.84
C ILE A 8 -3.42 6.73 -21.83
N LEU A 9 -4.54 7.45 -21.79
CA LEU A 9 -4.54 8.92 -21.89
C LEU A 9 -4.62 9.66 -20.53
N PHE A 10 -5.08 8.99 -19.48
CA PHE A 10 -5.21 9.59 -18.14
C PHE A 10 -4.41 8.86 -17.05
N GLY A 11 -3.62 7.86 -17.40
CA GLY A 11 -2.90 6.97 -16.51
C GLY A 11 -1.52 7.44 -16.05
N ALA A 12 -1.18 8.72 -16.19
CA ALA A 12 -0.07 9.27 -15.43
C ALA A 12 -0.52 9.41 -13.98
N SER A 13 -0.20 8.41 -13.16
CA SER A 13 -0.49 8.40 -11.75
C SER A 13 0.14 9.64 -11.07
N TYR A 14 -0.32 9.96 -9.88
CA TYR A 14 0.35 10.96 -9.04
C TYR A 14 1.87 10.68 -8.96
N PHE A 15 2.23 9.41 -8.95
CA PHE A 15 3.59 8.91 -8.98
C PHE A 15 4.32 9.28 -10.28
N ASP A 16 3.72 9.02 -11.45
CA ASP A 16 4.29 9.38 -12.76
C ASP A 16 4.43 10.90 -12.93
N ARG A 17 3.48 11.66 -12.37
CA ARG A 17 3.57 13.13 -12.37
C ARG A 17 4.70 13.64 -11.49
N GLN A 18 4.93 13.04 -10.32
CA GLN A 18 6.06 13.41 -9.45
C GLN A 18 7.40 13.02 -10.09
N LEU A 19 7.47 11.89 -10.76
CA LEU A 19 8.66 11.43 -11.45
C LEU A 19 8.91 12.24 -12.73
N GLY A 20 7.88 12.49 -13.53
CA GLY A 20 7.95 13.34 -14.72
C GLY A 20 8.36 14.78 -14.42
N ALA A 21 7.88 15.36 -13.32
CA ALA A 21 8.29 16.69 -12.85
C ALA A 21 9.78 16.77 -12.47
N ARG A 22 10.42 15.61 -12.17
CA ARG A 22 11.86 15.49 -11.87
C ARG A 22 12.68 14.99 -13.07
N GLY A 23 12.07 14.82 -14.26
CA GLY A 23 12.74 14.34 -15.47
C GLY A 23 13.17 12.88 -15.41
N ILE A 24 12.49 12.05 -14.60
CA ILE A 24 12.84 10.64 -14.40
C ILE A 24 11.93 9.77 -15.26
N ASP A 25 12.51 9.04 -16.21
CA ASP A 25 11.82 8.05 -17.05
C ASP A 25 12.00 6.64 -16.44
N ILE A 26 10.88 6.03 -16.00
CA ILE A 26 10.86 4.72 -15.31
C ILE A 26 10.98 3.56 -16.30
N SER A 27 10.73 3.80 -17.59
CA SER A 27 10.40 2.73 -18.54
C SER A 27 11.58 2.01 -19.17
N THR A 28 12.80 2.52 -19.03
CA THR A 28 13.91 1.97 -19.81
C THR A 28 15.22 1.86 -19.04
N GLY A 29 15.86 0.69 -19.11
CA GLY A 29 17.25 0.48 -18.76
C GLY A 29 17.51 -0.30 -17.47
N ARG A 30 18.72 -0.13 -16.91
CA ARG A 30 19.22 -0.84 -15.72
C ARG A 30 18.37 -0.61 -14.48
N SER A 31 17.78 0.59 -14.32
CA SER A 31 16.88 0.90 -13.20
C SER A 31 15.67 -0.04 -13.14
N GLY A 32 15.06 -0.36 -14.27
CA GLY A 32 13.94 -1.30 -14.34
C GLY A 32 14.32 -2.71 -13.85
N MET A 33 15.51 -3.18 -14.19
CA MET A 33 16.00 -4.50 -13.71
C MET A 33 16.16 -4.51 -12.18
N PHE A 34 16.75 -3.47 -11.59
CA PHE A 34 16.91 -3.36 -10.13
C PHE A 34 15.55 -3.27 -9.42
N LEU A 35 14.57 -2.58 -10.00
CA LEU A 35 13.22 -2.49 -9.44
C LEU A 35 12.51 -3.85 -9.45
N MET A 36 12.79 -4.70 -10.43
CA MET A 36 12.27 -6.07 -10.49
C MET A 36 12.95 -7.02 -9.47
N GLU A 37 14.21 -6.78 -9.14
CA GLU A 37 14.97 -7.60 -8.18
C GLU A 37 14.67 -7.27 -6.72
N LYS A 38 14.33 -6.02 -6.42
CA LYS A 38 14.01 -5.59 -5.04
C LYS A 38 12.59 -6.00 -4.67
N ARG A 39 12.41 -6.53 -3.47
CA ARG A 39 11.09 -6.90 -2.95
C ARG A 39 10.44 -5.73 -2.22
N ALA A 40 9.15 -5.54 -2.43
CA ALA A 40 8.38 -4.52 -1.73
C ALA A 40 8.40 -4.73 -0.20
N SER A 41 8.44 -5.98 0.25
CA SER A 41 8.49 -6.34 1.68
C SER A 41 9.75 -5.82 2.39
N ASP A 42 10.85 -5.60 1.68
CA ASP A 42 12.11 -5.07 2.26
C ASP A 42 11.97 -3.61 2.73
N TYR A 43 10.92 -2.92 2.26
CA TYR A 43 10.61 -1.52 2.57
C TYR A 43 9.33 -1.35 3.39
N GLY A 44 8.76 -2.46 3.85
CA GLY A 44 7.56 -2.47 4.68
C GLY A 44 7.82 -2.01 6.12
N SER A 45 6.75 -1.54 6.77
CA SER A 45 6.73 -1.11 8.17
C SER A 45 5.79 -2.00 8.98
N LEU A 46 6.12 -2.21 10.26
CA LEU A 46 5.25 -2.85 11.24
C LEU A 46 4.41 -1.84 12.04
N ASP A 47 4.54 -0.55 11.72
CA ASP A 47 3.82 0.52 12.38
C ASP A 47 2.42 0.70 11.78
N TYR A 48 1.47 -0.17 12.18
CA TYR A 48 0.07 -0.11 11.80
C TYR A 48 -0.83 -0.63 12.93
N ILE A 49 -2.10 -0.20 12.92
CA ILE A 49 -3.10 -0.72 13.86
C ILE A 49 -3.69 -2.00 13.26
N GLN A 50 -3.77 -3.04 14.09
CA GLN A 50 -4.39 -4.31 13.74
C GLN A 50 -5.50 -4.66 14.73
N LEU A 51 -6.66 -5.03 14.22
CA LEU A 51 -7.82 -5.48 14.98
C LEU A 51 -8.43 -6.73 14.35
N HIS A 52 -9.27 -7.41 15.11
CA HIS A 52 -10.07 -8.54 14.61
C HIS A 52 -11.47 -8.06 14.18
N CYS A 53 -12.07 -8.74 13.24
CA CYS A 53 -13.40 -8.43 12.72
C CYS A 53 -14.50 -8.40 13.82
N GLU A 54 -14.27 -9.07 14.95
CA GLU A 54 -15.18 -9.10 16.10
C GLU A 54 -15.04 -7.90 17.04
N ASP A 55 -13.98 -7.10 16.92
CA ASP A 55 -13.74 -5.92 17.73
C ASP A 55 -14.79 -4.84 17.47
N LEU A 56 -14.88 -3.84 18.35
CA LEU A 56 -15.93 -2.84 18.32
C LEU A 56 -15.45 -1.52 17.72
N VAL A 57 -16.37 -0.78 17.15
CA VAL A 57 -16.13 0.57 16.58
C VAL A 57 -15.42 1.48 17.57
N ARG A 58 -15.82 1.44 18.87
CA ARG A 58 -15.18 2.27 19.91
C ARG A 58 -13.69 1.96 20.07
N ASP A 59 -13.29 0.69 19.94
CA ASP A 59 -11.89 0.26 20.11
C ASP A 59 -11.06 0.71 18.91
N ALA A 60 -11.58 0.56 17.70
CA ALA A 60 -10.96 1.06 16.49
C ALA A 60 -10.78 2.59 16.53
N SER A 61 -11.84 3.33 16.84
CA SER A 61 -11.79 4.80 16.93
C SER A 61 -10.83 5.30 18.01
N ARG A 62 -10.78 4.63 19.16
CA ARG A 62 -9.85 4.94 20.24
C ARG A 62 -8.40 4.75 19.81
N LEU A 63 -8.06 3.57 19.24
CA LEU A 63 -6.70 3.27 18.80
C LEU A 63 -6.23 4.20 17.67
N MET A 64 -7.10 4.50 16.70
CA MET A 64 -6.80 5.48 15.65
C MET A 64 -6.46 6.84 16.23
N SER A 65 -7.23 7.30 17.23
CA SER A 65 -6.98 8.59 17.89
C SER A 65 -5.69 8.58 18.71
N GLU A 66 -5.45 7.54 19.51
CA GLU A 66 -4.26 7.41 20.36
C GLU A 66 -2.96 7.33 19.55
N GLN A 67 -2.99 6.66 18.40
CA GLN A 67 -1.82 6.45 17.55
C GLN A 67 -1.73 7.45 16.38
N ASN A 68 -2.68 8.38 16.27
CA ASN A 68 -2.77 9.36 15.18
C ASN A 68 -2.73 8.71 13.80
N LYS A 69 -3.54 7.67 13.61
CA LYS A 69 -3.70 6.94 12.36
C LYS A 69 -5.15 6.97 11.89
N ASN A 70 -5.36 6.95 10.58
CA ASN A 70 -6.69 6.99 9.98
C ASN A 70 -7.13 5.64 9.41
N GLU A 71 -6.31 4.61 9.53
CA GLU A 71 -6.58 3.27 9.00
C GLU A 71 -6.30 2.17 10.02
N VAL A 72 -7.08 1.10 9.92
CA VAL A 72 -6.91 -0.15 10.69
C VAL A 72 -6.87 -1.33 9.72
N ILE A 73 -5.92 -2.21 9.90
CA ILE A 73 -5.88 -3.52 9.25
C ILE A 73 -6.78 -4.45 10.06
N VAL A 74 -7.70 -5.12 9.38
CA VAL A 74 -8.63 -6.04 10.03
C VAL A 74 -8.31 -7.47 9.66
N LEU A 75 -8.24 -8.32 10.67
CA LEU A 75 -8.06 -9.75 10.52
C LEU A 75 -9.39 -10.49 10.78
N ASP A 76 -9.53 -11.63 10.14
CA ASP A 76 -10.62 -12.56 10.46
C ASP A 76 -10.37 -13.35 11.77
N THR A 77 -11.25 -14.27 12.10
CA THR A 77 -11.14 -15.12 13.28
C THR A 77 -9.97 -16.12 13.24
N ASN A 78 -9.39 -16.35 12.06
CA ASN A 78 -8.23 -17.21 11.86
C ASN A 78 -6.90 -16.42 11.84
N GLY A 79 -6.95 -15.10 12.02
CA GLY A 79 -5.78 -14.23 11.95
C GLY A 79 -5.32 -13.93 10.53
N GLN A 80 -6.16 -14.19 9.53
CA GLN A 80 -5.88 -13.86 8.13
C GLN A 80 -6.38 -12.45 7.80
N PHE A 81 -5.76 -11.84 6.79
CA PHE A 81 -6.19 -10.52 6.31
C PHE A 81 -7.64 -10.57 5.83
N TYR A 82 -8.46 -9.72 6.41
CA TYR A 82 -9.88 -9.59 6.06
C TYR A 82 -10.17 -8.33 5.25
N GLY A 83 -9.47 -7.23 5.55
CA GLY A 83 -9.62 -5.96 4.86
C GLY A 83 -9.08 -4.78 5.66
N LYS A 84 -9.52 -3.57 5.29
CA LYS A 84 -9.16 -2.31 5.95
C LYS A 84 -10.39 -1.55 6.42
N ILE A 85 -10.20 -0.71 7.42
CA ILE A 85 -11.18 0.30 7.83
C ILE A 85 -10.50 1.66 7.81
N GLU A 86 -11.14 2.64 7.21
CA GLU A 86 -10.74 4.04 7.29
C GLU A 86 -11.61 4.78 8.33
N LEU A 87 -11.02 5.72 9.04
CA LEU A 87 -11.67 6.48 10.12
C LEU A 87 -13.01 7.08 9.67
N HIS A 88 -13.07 7.62 8.45
CA HIS A 88 -14.29 8.24 7.94
C HIS A 88 -15.48 7.26 7.84
N SER A 89 -15.22 5.97 7.60
CA SER A 89 -16.26 4.94 7.52
C SER A 89 -16.92 4.64 8.87
N LEU A 90 -16.27 5.01 9.98
CA LEU A 90 -16.76 4.83 11.35
C LEU A 90 -17.52 6.04 11.88
N ILE A 91 -17.48 7.19 11.21
CA ILE A 91 -18.15 8.42 11.66
C ILE A 91 -19.66 8.18 11.72
N GLY A 92 -20.26 8.50 12.86
CA GLY A 92 -21.69 8.34 13.10
C GLY A 92 -22.16 6.88 13.29
N LYS A 93 -21.25 5.93 13.36
CA LYS A 93 -21.59 4.52 13.64
C LYS A 93 -21.71 4.27 15.14
N SER A 94 -22.55 3.30 15.53
CA SER A 94 -22.70 2.92 16.93
C SER A 94 -21.39 2.34 17.48
N ALA A 95 -20.93 2.89 18.61
CA ALA A 95 -19.71 2.50 19.29
C ALA A 95 -19.65 0.99 19.64
N ASN A 96 -20.82 0.37 19.86
CA ASN A 96 -20.95 -1.05 20.20
C ASN A 96 -21.15 -1.97 18.98
N SER A 97 -21.11 -1.44 17.75
CA SER A 97 -21.15 -2.26 16.54
C SER A 97 -19.82 -2.97 16.33
N LYS A 98 -19.87 -4.21 15.82
CA LYS A 98 -18.66 -4.90 15.33
C LYS A 98 -18.12 -4.21 14.11
N ILE A 99 -16.79 -4.09 14.03
CA ILE A 99 -16.10 -3.42 12.93
C ILE A 99 -16.25 -4.18 11.60
N ALA A 100 -16.49 -5.49 11.63
CA ALA A 100 -16.70 -6.31 10.43
C ALA A 100 -17.72 -5.72 9.44
N LYS A 101 -18.70 -4.95 9.93
CA LYS A 101 -19.74 -4.33 9.09
C LYS A 101 -19.23 -3.17 8.22
N PHE A 102 -18.06 -2.64 8.51
CA PHE A 102 -17.52 -1.43 7.92
C PHE A 102 -16.18 -1.65 7.22
N VAL A 103 -15.76 -2.92 7.11
CA VAL A 103 -14.50 -3.31 6.46
C VAL A 103 -14.64 -3.20 4.94
N ASP A 104 -13.68 -2.52 4.32
CA ASP A 104 -13.43 -2.64 2.89
C ASP A 104 -12.59 -3.90 2.64
N THR A 105 -13.22 -4.91 2.06
CA THR A 105 -12.58 -6.18 1.69
C THR A 105 -11.95 -6.16 0.30
N ASN A 106 -12.18 -5.08 -0.47
CA ASN A 106 -11.65 -4.92 -1.83
C ASN A 106 -10.46 -3.94 -1.90
N CYS A 107 -9.90 -3.59 -0.75
CA CYS A 107 -8.76 -2.68 -0.71
C CYS A 107 -7.52 -3.27 -1.40
N VAL A 108 -6.67 -2.38 -1.92
CA VAL A 108 -5.40 -2.76 -2.57
C VAL A 108 -4.49 -3.47 -1.58
N THR A 109 -3.89 -4.58 -2.01
CA THR A 109 -2.88 -5.34 -1.27
C THR A 109 -1.69 -5.68 -2.17
N ILE A 110 -0.53 -5.89 -1.57
CA ILE A 110 0.69 -6.34 -2.25
C ILE A 110 1.08 -7.71 -1.70
N LYS A 111 1.50 -8.63 -2.57
CA LYS A 111 2.03 -9.92 -2.13
C LYS A 111 3.46 -9.76 -1.62
N HIS A 112 3.84 -10.53 -0.59
CA HIS A 112 5.16 -10.42 0.07
C HIS A 112 6.34 -10.68 -0.89
N ASP A 113 6.11 -11.45 -1.95
CA ASP A 113 7.07 -11.78 -2.98
C ASP A 113 7.06 -10.80 -4.18
N ALA A 114 6.19 -9.78 -4.14
CA ALA A 114 6.10 -8.77 -5.19
C ALA A 114 7.36 -7.92 -5.26
N SER A 115 7.76 -7.56 -6.47
CA SER A 115 8.84 -6.63 -6.72
C SER A 115 8.47 -5.19 -6.33
N LEU A 116 9.49 -4.34 -6.18
CA LEU A 116 9.27 -2.90 -5.97
C LEU A 116 8.52 -2.27 -7.15
N GLN A 117 8.78 -2.74 -8.38
CA GLN A 117 8.03 -2.29 -9.55
C GLN A 117 6.54 -2.61 -9.42
N GLN A 118 6.17 -3.83 -9.02
CA GLN A 118 4.77 -4.21 -8.81
C GLN A 118 4.12 -3.40 -7.67
N ALA A 119 4.89 -3.06 -6.63
CA ALA A 119 4.40 -2.17 -5.59
C ALA A 119 4.11 -0.75 -6.11
N MET A 120 4.96 -0.22 -6.99
CA MET A 120 4.73 1.06 -7.66
C MET A 120 3.47 1.04 -8.53
N GLU A 121 3.26 -0.04 -9.29
CA GLU A 121 2.05 -0.22 -10.10
C GLU A 121 0.79 -0.30 -9.23
N ALA A 122 0.84 -1.00 -8.10
CA ALA A 122 -0.26 -1.07 -7.13
C ALA A 122 -0.56 0.29 -6.49
N ALA A 123 0.48 1.07 -6.16
CA ALA A 123 0.36 2.40 -5.58
C ALA A 123 -0.20 3.44 -6.58
N ALA A 124 -0.09 3.20 -7.88
CA ALA A 124 -0.51 4.14 -8.92
C ALA A 124 -1.99 4.56 -8.83
N ASN A 125 -2.85 3.66 -8.35
CA ASN A 125 -4.29 3.89 -8.20
C ASN A 125 -4.75 3.76 -6.73
N PHE A 126 -3.80 3.75 -5.80
CA PHE A 126 -4.08 3.62 -4.38
C PHE A 126 -4.50 4.97 -3.80
N VAL A 127 -5.50 4.94 -2.91
CA VAL A 127 -5.90 6.04 -2.06
C VAL A 127 -5.96 5.51 -0.63
N GLY A 128 -5.17 6.10 0.27
CA GLY A 128 -5.10 5.67 1.66
C GLY A 128 -3.74 5.95 2.29
N GLU A 129 -3.53 5.54 3.54
CA GLU A 129 -2.26 5.75 4.25
C GLU A 129 -1.22 4.68 3.90
N ALA A 130 -1.63 3.41 3.88
CA ALA A 130 -0.71 2.30 3.67
C ALA A 130 -1.37 1.11 2.95
N ILE A 131 -0.58 0.42 2.15
CA ILE A 131 -0.97 -0.79 1.42
C ILE A 131 -0.50 -2.01 2.22
N PRO A 132 -1.40 -2.93 2.61
CA PRO A 132 -1.01 -4.16 3.29
C PRO A 132 -0.16 -5.07 2.40
N ILE A 133 0.93 -5.59 2.96
CA ILE A 133 1.75 -6.63 2.35
C ILE A 133 1.35 -7.95 3.00
N ILE A 134 0.85 -8.87 2.19
CA ILE A 134 0.28 -10.14 2.67
C ILE A 134 1.04 -11.35 2.13
N ASN A 135 1.15 -12.37 2.96
CA ASN A 135 1.69 -13.66 2.54
C ASN A 135 0.75 -14.31 1.51
N ARG A 136 1.30 -14.75 0.39
CA ARG A 136 0.53 -15.35 -0.71
C ARG A 136 -0.18 -16.64 -0.31
N GLU A 137 0.45 -17.44 0.55
CA GLU A 137 -0.02 -18.78 0.92
C GLU A 137 -0.94 -18.76 2.14
N THR A 138 -0.54 -18.01 3.19
CA THR A 138 -1.25 -18.00 4.46
C THR A 138 -2.27 -16.86 4.58
N ASN A 139 -2.25 -15.91 3.66
CA ASN A 139 -3.05 -14.68 3.70
C ASN A 139 -2.86 -13.86 4.99
N GLN A 140 -1.73 -14.02 5.67
CA GLN A 140 -1.38 -13.23 6.85
C GLN A 140 -0.76 -11.90 6.45
N VAL A 141 -1.01 -10.85 7.23
CA VAL A 141 -0.35 -9.55 7.06
C VAL A 141 1.09 -9.66 7.57
N ILE A 142 2.04 -9.31 6.72
CA ILE A 142 3.48 -9.30 7.04
C ILE A 142 3.92 -7.92 7.50
N SER A 143 3.47 -6.89 6.77
CA SER A 143 3.81 -5.49 7.01
C SER A 143 2.85 -4.60 6.22
N VAL A 144 3.04 -3.31 6.28
CA VAL A 144 2.39 -2.33 5.40
C VAL A 144 3.46 -1.50 4.71
N ILE A 145 3.14 -0.95 3.53
CA ILE A 145 4.02 -0.06 2.80
C ILE A 145 3.26 1.20 2.40
N THR A 146 3.87 2.37 2.58
CA THR A 146 3.31 3.66 2.18
C THR A 146 3.80 4.06 0.79
N GLU A 147 3.07 4.93 0.10
CA GLU A 147 3.55 5.54 -1.16
C GLU A 147 4.90 6.23 -0.96
N GLY A 148 5.09 6.92 0.17
CA GLY A 148 6.36 7.57 0.51
C GLY A 148 7.51 6.58 0.59
N ALA A 149 7.31 5.42 1.24
CA ALA A 149 8.34 4.37 1.34
C ALA A 149 8.67 3.77 -0.03
N ILE A 150 7.68 3.56 -0.89
CA ILE A 150 7.88 3.10 -2.27
C ILE A 150 8.71 4.13 -3.05
N PHE A 151 8.39 5.41 -2.92
CA PHE A 151 9.10 6.48 -3.60
C PHE A 151 10.55 6.61 -3.14
N ASP A 152 10.80 6.56 -1.83
CA ASP A 152 12.16 6.59 -1.26
C ASP A 152 12.99 5.39 -1.71
N ALA A 153 12.37 4.20 -1.76
CA ALA A 153 13.02 3.00 -2.27
C ALA A 153 13.40 3.15 -3.76
N TYR A 154 12.51 3.72 -4.57
CA TYR A 154 12.79 4.03 -5.96
C TYR A 154 13.98 4.98 -6.13
N LEU A 155 14.03 6.08 -5.37
CA LEU A 155 15.15 7.03 -5.43
C LEU A 155 16.48 6.36 -5.07
N LYS A 156 16.52 5.49 -4.07
CA LYS A 156 17.72 4.73 -3.70
C LYS A 156 18.21 3.82 -4.83
N VAL A 157 17.29 3.21 -5.57
CA VAL A 157 17.63 2.40 -6.74
C VAL A 157 18.25 3.28 -7.84
N GLN A 158 17.67 4.46 -8.10
CA GLN A 158 18.20 5.41 -9.09
C GLN A 158 19.62 5.87 -8.74
N ASP A 159 19.86 6.25 -7.49
CA ASP A 159 21.19 6.68 -7.02
C ASP A 159 22.22 5.56 -7.21
N THR A 160 21.84 4.31 -6.91
CA THR A 160 22.72 3.14 -7.10
C THR A 160 23.11 2.96 -8.57
N VAL A 161 22.16 3.11 -9.49
CA VAL A 161 22.40 2.98 -10.95
C VAL A 161 23.34 4.09 -11.44
N ILE A 162 23.08 5.33 -11.02
CA ILE A 162 23.91 6.49 -11.39
C ILE A 162 25.35 6.29 -10.91
N ASP A 163 25.57 5.79 -9.70
CA ASP A 163 26.90 5.54 -9.16
C ASP A 163 27.66 4.41 -9.88
N MET A 164 26.92 3.41 -10.40
CA MET A 164 27.49 2.35 -11.22
C MET A 164 27.90 2.83 -12.63
N GLU A 165 27.20 3.82 -13.17
CA GLU A 165 27.48 4.37 -14.51
C GLU A 165 28.66 5.35 -14.50
N LYS A 166 29.02 5.90 -13.36
CA LYS A 166 30.16 6.81 -13.19
C LYS A 166 31.51 6.09 -12.97
N ARG A 167 31.50 4.75 -12.81
CA ARG A 167 32.71 3.92 -12.63
C ARG A 167 33.15 3.26 -13.94
#